data_6d40f80251962af775a4022202361156
#
_entry.id   6d40f80251962af775a4022202361156
#
_cell.length_a   1.000
_cell.length_b   1.000
_cell.length_c   1.000
_cell.angle_alpha   90.00
_cell.angle_beta   90.00
_cell.angle_gamma   90.00
#
_symmetry.space_group_name_H-M   'P 1'
#
loop_
_entity.id
_entity.type
_entity.pdbx_description
1 polymer ?
#
loop_
_entity_poly.entity_id
_entity_poly.type
_entity_poly.pdbx_seq_one_letter_code
_entity_poly.pdbx_strand_id
1 'polypeptide(L)'
;MDIFEAIQNRHSVRSYLDTPIPENTAETLRACIADVNRESGLHFALFTQECTGFAGKLKNVRNYIAFAGGGENLEERIGYYGAKLMLEAQMLGLNSCWVAMSFHKGAVTKQMPLREGEKVVNALALGYGQTQGTPHRTKPMEKLCRCDGPMPDWFRKGMETVMLAPTAINQQQFLFTLADGQVSARAKLGPCSQIDLGIVKYYFELGSGRKVFSPEKNF
;
A
#
# COMPACT_ATOMS: atom_id res chain seq x y z
N MET A 1 -3.83 9.29 16.30
CA MET A 1 -2.76 8.33 15.95
C MET A 1 -1.83 9.01 14.97
N ASP A 2 -0.54 9.01 15.23
CA ASP A 2 0.44 9.51 14.27
C ASP A 2 0.84 8.43 13.23
N ILE A 3 1.68 8.79 12.25
CA ILE A 3 2.05 7.90 11.15
C ILE A 3 2.86 6.68 11.63
N PHE A 4 3.71 6.83 12.65
CA PHE A 4 4.52 5.72 13.18
C PHE A 4 3.68 4.77 14.02
N GLU A 5 2.73 5.29 14.80
CA GLU A 5 1.72 4.47 15.48
C GLU A 5 0.86 3.71 14.46
N ALA A 6 0.49 4.36 13.34
CA ALA A 6 -0.26 3.70 12.27
C ALA A 6 0.54 2.55 11.64
N ILE A 7 1.83 2.73 11.39
CA ILE A 7 2.73 1.70 10.86
C ILE A 7 2.79 0.49 11.80
N GLN A 8 2.92 0.73 13.11
CA GLN A 8 3.03 -0.33 14.12
C GLN A 8 1.72 -1.11 14.30
N ASN A 9 0.59 -0.40 14.29
CA ASN A 9 -0.73 -0.99 14.59
C ASN A 9 -1.46 -1.54 13.35
N ARG A 10 -0.99 -1.20 12.15
CA ARG A 10 -1.61 -1.63 10.89
C ARG A 10 -1.34 -3.12 10.61
N HIS A 11 -2.37 -3.91 10.62
CA HIS A 11 -2.32 -5.31 10.19
C HIS A 11 -3.35 -5.56 9.07
N SER A 12 -3.15 -6.64 8.30
CA SER A 12 -4.10 -7.03 7.26
C SER A 12 -5.36 -7.64 7.88
N VAL A 13 -6.47 -6.91 7.82
CA VAL A 13 -7.78 -7.33 8.32
C VAL A 13 -8.66 -7.78 7.17
N ARG A 14 -9.27 -8.96 7.31
CA ARG A 14 -10.06 -9.61 6.23
C ARG A 14 -11.52 -9.84 6.60
N SER A 15 -11.93 -9.50 7.81
CA SER A 15 -13.31 -9.59 8.27
C SER A 15 -13.73 -8.27 8.91
N TYR A 16 -14.75 -7.65 8.37
CA TYR A 16 -15.19 -6.33 8.75
C TYR A 16 -16.55 -6.36 9.45
N LEU A 17 -16.80 -5.37 10.30
CA LEU A 17 -18.10 -5.09 10.88
C LEU A 17 -19.02 -4.50 9.80
N ASP A 18 -20.32 -4.63 10.00
CA ASP A 18 -21.34 -4.00 9.17
C ASP A 18 -21.58 -2.54 9.59
N THR A 19 -20.51 -1.83 9.89
CA THR A 19 -20.53 -0.44 10.32
C THR A 19 -20.10 0.43 9.15
N PRO A 20 -20.93 1.37 8.69
CA PRO A 20 -20.57 2.27 7.62
C PRO A 20 -19.43 3.20 8.03
N ILE A 21 -18.60 3.60 7.05
CA ILE A 21 -17.64 4.68 7.25
C ILE A 21 -18.41 5.99 7.33
N PRO A 22 -18.24 6.80 8.39
CA PRO A 22 -18.88 8.11 8.51
C PRO A 22 -18.51 9.01 7.32
N GLU A 23 -19.45 9.86 6.87
CA GLU A 23 -19.25 10.69 5.67
C GLU A 23 -18.03 11.62 5.81
N ASN A 24 -17.81 12.22 6.98
CA ASN A 24 -16.64 13.06 7.22
C ASN A 24 -15.30 12.29 7.06
N THR A 25 -15.27 11.01 7.45
CA THR A 25 -14.10 10.14 7.24
C THR A 25 -13.94 9.81 5.75
N ALA A 26 -15.04 9.52 5.06
CA ALA A 26 -15.02 9.26 3.63
C ALA A 26 -14.59 10.50 2.83
N GLU A 27 -15.06 11.70 3.20
CA GLU A 27 -14.64 12.97 2.58
C GLU A 27 -13.13 13.22 2.79
N THR A 28 -12.62 12.98 3.99
CA THR A 28 -11.16 13.07 4.26
C THR A 28 -10.37 12.13 3.37
N LEU A 29 -10.81 10.87 3.23
CA LEU A 29 -10.15 9.91 2.34
C LEU A 29 -10.23 10.33 0.88
N ARG A 30 -11.38 10.87 0.41
CA ARG A 30 -11.51 11.38 -0.97
C ARG A 30 -10.55 12.55 -1.23
N ALA A 31 -10.37 13.44 -0.25
CA ALA A 31 -9.41 14.53 -0.35
C ALA A 31 -7.97 13.99 -0.46
N CYS A 32 -7.57 13.06 0.41
CA CYS A 32 -6.26 12.41 0.33
C CYS A 32 -6.04 11.69 -1.02
N ILE A 33 -7.07 11.02 -1.54
CA ILE A 33 -7.02 10.36 -2.86
C ILE A 33 -6.85 11.39 -3.97
N ALA A 34 -7.57 12.51 -3.92
CA ALA A 34 -7.45 13.58 -4.91
C ALA A 34 -6.04 14.18 -4.94
N ASP A 35 -5.43 14.38 -3.76
CA ASP A 35 -4.04 14.85 -3.64
C ASP A 35 -3.05 13.83 -4.21
N VAL A 36 -3.21 12.56 -3.88
CA VAL A 36 -2.39 11.49 -4.44
C VAL A 36 -2.53 11.38 -5.96
N ASN A 37 -3.76 11.45 -6.49
CA ASN A 37 -4.00 11.41 -7.94
C ASN A 37 -3.34 12.60 -8.65
N ARG A 38 -3.39 13.79 -8.06
CA ARG A 38 -2.76 14.99 -8.59
C ARG A 38 -1.23 14.89 -8.56
N GLU A 39 -0.67 14.38 -7.46
CA GLU A 39 0.78 14.20 -7.26
C GLU A 39 1.33 13.14 -8.20
N SER A 40 0.65 12.01 -8.34
CA SER A 40 1.16 10.82 -9.01
C SER A 40 0.74 10.68 -10.48
N GLY A 41 -0.32 11.37 -10.90
CA GLY A 41 -0.98 11.13 -12.18
C GLY A 41 -1.73 9.79 -12.26
N LEU A 42 -1.83 9.05 -11.14
CA LEU A 42 -2.60 7.81 -11.04
C LEU A 42 -4.11 8.12 -10.96
N HIS A 43 -4.91 7.07 -11.04
CA HIS A 43 -6.36 7.17 -10.97
C HIS A 43 -6.86 6.22 -9.88
N PHE A 44 -7.00 6.74 -8.66
CA PHE A 44 -7.53 6.02 -7.52
C PHE A 44 -8.93 6.53 -7.19
N ALA A 45 -9.81 5.64 -6.73
CA ALA A 45 -11.17 6.01 -6.36
C ALA A 45 -11.63 5.25 -5.11
N LEU A 46 -12.34 5.95 -4.21
CA LEU A 46 -12.99 5.36 -3.05
C LEU A 46 -14.41 4.96 -3.41
N PHE A 47 -14.76 3.70 -3.10
CA PHE A 47 -16.11 3.17 -3.16
C PHE A 47 -16.59 2.86 -1.75
N THR A 48 -17.75 3.39 -1.39
CA THR A 48 -18.40 3.17 -0.09
C THR A 48 -19.74 2.50 -0.29
N GLN A 49 -20.13 1.58 0.62
CA GLN A 49 -21.38 0.83 0.57
C GLN A 49 -21.50 -0.08 -0.68
N GLU A 50 -20.41 -0.38 -1.34
CA GLU A 50 -20.35 -1.20 -2.55
C GLU A 50 -19.85 -2.61 -2.22
N CYS A 51 -20.67 -3.61 -2.50
CA CYS A 51 -20.31 -5.02 -2.22
C CYS A 51 -19.80 -5.77 -3.45
N THR A 52 -19.64 -5.10 -4.58
CA THR A 52 -19.31 -5.78 -5.83
C THR A 52 -17.85 -6.18 -5.90
N GLY A 53 -17.62 -7.46 -5.95
CA GLY A 53 -16.40 -7.99 -6.52
C GLY A 53 -15.37 -8.57 -5.57
N PHE A 54 -15.64 -8.73 -4.29
CA PHE A 54 -14.70 -9.40 -3.38
C PHE A 54 -15.11 -10.85 -3.12
N ALA A 55 -14.14 -11.76 -3.18
CA ALA A 55 -14.34 -13.20 -3.00
C ALA A 55 -13.32 -13.82 -2.03
N GLY A 56 -13.49 -15.05 -1.69
CA GLY A 56 -12.56 -15.85 -0.91
C GLY A 56 -12.58 -15.56 0.59
N LYS A 57 -11.44 -15.21 1.16
CA LYS A 57 -11.28 -15.03 2.63
C LYS A 57 -11.76 -13.69 3.16
N LEU A 58 -12.18 -12.77 2.30
CA LEU A 58 -12.67 -11.45 2.68
C LEU A 58 -14.17 -11.54 3.04
N LYS A 59 -14.54 -11.02 4.21
CA LYS A 59 -15.91 -11.02 4.73
C LYS A 59 -16.38 -9.60 5.00
N ASN A 60 -17.61 -9.29 4.58
CA ASN A 60 -18.28 -8.01 4.79
C ASN A 60 -17.47 -6.81 4.28
N VAL A 61 -16.78 -6.94 3.14
CA VAL A 61 -16.13 -5.80 2.49
C VAL A 61 -17.21 -4.95 1.84
N ARG A 62 -17.42 -3.74 2.36
CA ARG A 62 -18.38 -2.77 1.82
C ARG A 62 -17.71 -1.52 1.27
N ASN A 63 -16.46 -1.29 1.64
CA ASN A 63 -15.71 -0.11 1.23
C ASN A 63 -14.34 -0.52 0.74
N TYR A 64 -13.86 0.15 -0.29
CA TYR A 64 -12.51 -0.09 -0.82
C TYR A 64 -12.01 1.10 -1.63
N ILE A 65 -10.70 1.21 -1.74
CA ILE A 65 -10.04 2.06 -2.72
C ILE A 65 -9.66 1.18 -3.90
N ALA A 66 -10.12 1.52 -5.10
CA ALA A 66 -9.64 0.91 -6.34
C ALA A 66 -8.38 1.65 -6.82
N PHE A 67 -7.37 0.91 -7.20
CA PHE A 67 -6.13 1.44 -7.71
C PHE A 67 -6.01 1.20 -9.20
N ALA A 68 -5.99 2.29 -9.96
CA ALA A 68 -5.86 2.27 -11.41
C ALA A 68 -4.82 3.28 -11.89
N GLY A 69 -4.43 3.16 -13.13
CA GLY A 69 -3.52 4.08 -13.80
C GLY A 69 -2.93 3.48 -15.06
N GLY A 70 -1.97 4.20 -15.66
CA GLY A 70 -1.23 3.79 -16.84
C GLY A 70 0.24 4.22 -16.77
N GLY A 71 0.98 3.95 -17.83
CA GLY A 71 2.39 4.31 -17.98
C GLY A 71 3.37 3.32 -17.35
N GLU A 72 4.64 3.71 -17.35
CA GLU A 72 5.74 2.89 -16.86
C GLU A 72 5.72 2.71 -15.34
N ASN A 73 6.29 1.61 -14.88
CA ASN A 73 6.40 1.26 -13.45
C ASN A 73 5.07 1.36 -12.67
N LEU A 74 3.94 1.15 -13.38
CA LEU A 74 2.60 1.35 -12.83
C LEU A 74 2.38 0.63 -11.50
N GLU A 75 2.76 -0.65 -11.40
CA GLU A 75 2.55 -1.44 -10.19
C GLU A 75 3.36 -0.92 -9.00
N GLU A 76 4.60 -0.50 -9.23
CA GLU A 76 5.44 0.09 -8.19
C GLU A 76 4.88 1.42 -7.71
N ARG A 77 4.45 2.29 -8.63
CA ARG A 77 3.82 3.57 -8.31
C ARG A 77 2.53 3.37 -7.51
N ILE A 78 1.69 2.41 -7.91
CA ILE A 78 0.49 2.03 -7.16
C ILE A 78 0.85 1.55 -5.75
N GLY A 79 1.89 0.72 -5.61
CA GLY A 79 2.36 0.26 -4.31
C GLY A 79 2.77 1.42 -3.40
N TYR A 80 3.57 2.35 -3.92
CA TYR A 80 4.07 3.51 -3.18
C TYR A 80 2.93 4.43 -2.71
N TYR A 81 2.11 4.91 -3.64
CA TYR A 81 1.04 5.85 -3.33
C TYR A 81 -0.15 5.19 -2.63
N GLY A 82 -0.42 3.92 -2.92
CA GLY A 82 -1.42 3.15 -2.21
C GLY A 82 -1.04 2.87 -0.75
N ALA A 83 0.26 2.71 -0.45
CA ALA A 83 0.74 2.60 0.92
C ALA A 83 0.52 3.90 1.71
N LYS A 84 0.69 5.07 1.09
CA LYS A 84 0.34 6.37 1.67
C LYS A 84 -1.13 6.39 2.10
N LEU A 85 -2.04 6.05 1.19
CA LEU A 85 -3.49 6.02 1.49
C LEU A 85 -3.87 4.94 2.51
N MET A 86 -3.18 3.80 2.51
CA MET A 86 -3.40 2.75 3.50
C MET A 86 -3.09 3.24 4.93
N LEU A 87 -2.00 3.99 5.11
CA LEU A 87 -1.63 4.54 6.40
C LEU A 87 -2.55 5.71 6.80
N GLU A 88 -2.98 6.56 5.85
CA GLU A 88 -4.02 7.57 6.10
C GLU A 88 -5.32 6.93 6.61
N ALA A 89 -5.79 5.86 5.96
CA ALA A 89 -6.96 5.13 6.42
C ALA A 89 -6.76 4.57 7.85
N GLN A 90 -5.57 4.05 8.16
CA GLN A 90 -5.24 3.56 9.51
C GLN A 90 -5.26 4.70 10.55
N MET A 91 -4.73 5.88 10.23
CA MET A 91 -4.78 7.06 11.10
C MET A 91 -6.21 7.53 11.36
N LEU A 92 -7.12 7.33 10.42
CA LEU A 92 -8.55 7.58 10.54
C LEU A 92 -9.31 6.46 11.29
N GLY A 93 -8.62 5.44 11.81
CA GLY A 93 -9.20 4.34 12.57
C GLY A 93 -9.77 3.21 11.73
N LEU A 94 -9.49 3.17 10.43
CA LEU A 94 -9.95 2.11 9.53
C LEU A 94 -8.90 1.02 9.40
N ASN A 95 -9.35 -0.22 9.45
CA ASN A 95 -8.53 -1.37 9.09
C ASN A 95 -8.55 -1.60 7.57
N SER A 96 -7.52 -2.27 7.06
CA SER A 96 -7.39 -2.47 5.62
C SER A 96 -6.77 -3.82 5.24
N CYS A 97 -6.96 -4.22 3.97
CA CYS A 97 -6.26 -5.34 3.37
C CYS A 97 -6.07 -5.12 1.87
N TRP A 98 -4.85 -5.29 1.38
CA TRP A 98 -4.56 -5.30 -0.05
C TRP A 98 -5.17 -6.54 -0.73
N VAL A 99 -5.79 -6.33 -1.90
CA VAL A 99 -6.49 -7.36 -2.66
C VAL A 99 -6.11 -7.26 -4.13
N ALA A 100 -5.51 -8.33 -4.67
CA ALA A 100 -5.08 -8.37 -6.07
C ALA A 100 -5.82 -9.43 -6.90
N MET A 101 -6.01 -10.64 -6.34
CA MET A 101 -6.54 -11.79 -7.08
C MET A 101 -8.01 -12.12 -6.77
N SER A 102 -8.49 -11.73 -5.60
CA SER A 102 -9.83 -12.10 -5.12
C SER A 102 -10.84 -10.96 -5.25
N PHE A 103 -10.73 -10.15 -6.30
CA PHE A 103 -11.74 -9.17 -6.65
C PHE A 103 -11.97 -9.09 -8.17
N HIS A 104 -13.21 -8.75 -8.57
CA HIS A 104 -13.63 -8.70 -9.97
C HIS A 104 -13.30 -7.34 -10.59
N LYS A 105 -12.10 -7.22 -11.18
CA LYS A 105 -11.63 -6.00 -11.84
C LYS A 105 -12.64 -5.43 -12.84
N GLY A 106 -13.28 -6.29 -13.63
CA GLY A 106 -14.27 -5.86 -14.63
C GLY A 106 -15.51 -5.19 -14.05
N ALA A 107 -15.95 -5.56 -12.83
CA ALA A 107 -17.06 -4.88 -12.16
C ALA A 107 -16.64 -3.47 -11.70
N VAL A 108 -15.42 -3.34 -11.15
CA VAL A 108 -14.86 -2.05 -10.75
C VAL A 108 -14.63 -1.14 -11.95
N THR A 109 -14.08 -1.67 -13.06
CA THR A 109 -13.84 -0.92 -14.29
C THR A 109 -15.14 -0.31 -14.86
N LYS A 110 -16.28 -0.99 -14.72
CA LYS A 110 -17.57 -0.45 -15.18
C LYS A 110 -18.04 0.77 -14.38
N GLN A 111 -17.61 0.90 -13.13
CA GLN A 111 -17.98 1.99 -12.23
C GLN A 111 -16.93 3.12 -12.21
N MET A 112 -15.75 2.84 -12.73
CA MET A 112 -14.61 3.77 -12.72
C MET A 112 -14.29 4.20 -14.16
N PRO A 113 -14.58 5.45 -14.56
CA PRO A 113 -14.31 5.92 -15.91
C PRO A 113 -12.79 6.05 -16.12
N LEU A 114 -12.18 5.02 -16.70
CA LEU A 114 -10.75 4.98 -17.00
C LEU A 114 -10.43 5.82 -18.24
N ARG A 115 -9.27 6.46 -18.25
CA ARG A 115 -8.71 7.12 -19.42
C ARG A 115 -8.08 6.08 -20.37
N GLU A 116 -7.75 6.51 -21.57
CA GLU A 116 -7.04 5.65 -22.53
C GLU A 116 -5.69 5.19 -21.94
N GLY A 117 -5.39 3.90 -22.04
CA GLY A 117 -4.18 3.30 -21.49
C GLY A 117 -4.20 3.00 -19.98
N GLU A 118 -5.25 3.40 -19.25
CA GLU A 118 -5.40 3.05 -17.84
C GLU A 118 -6.04 1.68 -17.64
N LYS A 119 -5.66 1.03 -16.54
CA LYS A 119 -6.26 -0.24 -16.11
C LYS A 119 -6.39 -0.28 -14.58
N VAL A 120 -7.43 -0.96 -14.08
CA VAL A 120 -7.54 -1.33 -12.66
C VAL A 120 -6.53 -2.44 -12.37
N VAL A 121 -5.68 -2.24 -11.39
CA VAL A 121 -4.61 -3.20 -11.03
C VAL A 121 -5.02 -4.02 -9.82
N ASN A 122 -5.36 -3.36 -8.71
CA ASN A 122 -5.72 -3.99 -7.45
C ASN A 122 -6.61 -3.05 -6.62
N ALA A 123 -6.96 -3.47 -5.41
CA ALA A 123 -7.76 -2.68 -4.49
C ALA A 123 -7.24 -2.79 -3.05
N LEU A 124 -7.63 -1.83 -2.23
CA LEU A 124 -7.48 -1.85 -0.78
C LEU A 124 -8.86 -1.93 -0.14
N ALA A 125 -9.22 -3.09 0.41
CA ALA A 125 -10.43 -3.24 1.21
C ALA A 125 -10.31 -2.43 2.49
N LEU A 126 -11.37 -1.74 2.90
CA LEU A 126 -11.43 -0.83 4.04
C LEU A 126 -12.66 -1.07 4.91
N GLY A 127 -12.54 -0.78 6.19
CA GLY A 127 -13.65 -0.78 7.13
C GLY A 127 -13.20 -0.95 8.58
N TYR A 128 -14.16 -1.04 9.47
CA TYR A 128 -13.91 -1.39 10.87
C TYR A 128 -13.78 -2.90 10.99
N GLY A 129 -12.63 -3.39 11.43
CA GLY A 129 -12.35 -4.81 11.55
C GLY A 129 -13.07 -5.47 12.72
N GLN A 130 -13.50 -6.73 12.54
CA GLN A 130 -13.96 -7.56 13.66
C GLN A 130 -12.82 -7.83 14.66
N THR A 131 -11.58 -7.73 14.21
CA THR A 131 -10.35 -7.76 15.01
C THR A 131 -9.38 -6.73 14.44
N GLN A 132 -8.35 -6.39 15.19
CA GLN A 132 -7.29 -5.50 14.69
C GLN A 132 -6.24 -6.23 13.83
N GLY A 133 -6.47 -7.50 13.51
CA GLY A 133 -5.50 -8.35 12.84
C GLY A 133 -4.36 -8.80 13.75
N THR A 134 -3.32 -9.36 13.16
CA THR A 134 -2.14 -9.85 13.89
C THR A 134 -0.86 -9.44 13.17
N PRO A 135 0.23 -9.19 13.91
CA PRO A 135 1.53 -8.96 13.32
C PRO A 135 1.94 -10.12 12.40
N HIS A 136 2.53 -9.81 11.28
CA HIS A 136 3.08 -10.83 10.40
C HIS A 136 4.47 -11.27 10.86
N ARG A 137 4.88 -12.48 10.47
CA ARG A 137 6.26 -12.94 10.67
C ARG A 137 7.17 -12.23 9.70
N THR A 138 8.26 -11.66 10.21
CA THR A 138 9.23 -10.91 9.42
C THR A 138 10.49 -11.76 9.18
N LYS A 139 11.04 -11.71 7.97
CA LYS A 139 12.36 -12.28 7.68
C LYS A 139 13.44 -11.48 8.42
N PRO A 140 14.57 -12.12 8.79
CA PRO A 140 15.72 -11.39 9.33
C PRO A 140 16.18 -10.27 8.37
N MET A 141 16.61 -9.14 8.94
CA MET A 141 16.98 -7.94 8.16
C MET A 141 18.09 -8.24 7.14
N GLU A 142 19.02 -9.11 7.47
CA GLU A 142 20.15 -9.51 6.62
C GLU A 142 19.71 -10.22 5.32
N LYS A 143 18.48 -10.73 5.28
CA LYS A 143 17.87 -11.30 4.06
C LYS A 143 17.17 -10.25 3.19
N LEU A 144 16.92 -9.06 3.74
CA LEU A 144 16.14 -7.99 3.15
C LEU A 144 16.99 -6.79 2.71
N CYS A 145 18.23 -6.67 3.22
CA CYS A 145 19.14 -5.60 2.81
C CYS A 145 20.60 -6.03 2.77
N ARG A 146 21.41 -5.19 2.13
CA ARG A 146 22.89 -5.28 2.07
C ARG A 146 23.47 -3.88 2.20
N CYS A 147 24.63 -3.79 2.85
CA CYS A 147 25.45 -2.57 2.92
C CYS A 147 26.88 -2.93 2.52
N ASP A 148 27.58 -2.05 1.83
CA ASP A 148 28.98 -2.17 1.46
C ASP A 148 29.96 -1.83 2.62
N GLY A 149 29.41 -1.38 3.77
CA GLY A 149 30.14 -1.03 4.98
C GLY A 149 29.24 -1.12 6.21
N PRO A 150 29.62 -0.46 7.33
CA PRO A 150 28.79 -0.36 8.51
C PRO A 150 27.43 0.23 8.18
N MET A 151 26.35 -0.38 8.68
CA MET A 151 25.00 0.10 8.43
C MET A 151 24.75 1.41 9.20
N PRO A 152 24.48 2.55 8.52
CA PRO A 152 24.16 3.81 9.20
C PRO A 152 22.81 3.76 9.90
N ASP A 153 22.63 4.52 10.99
CA ASP A 153 21.39 4.51 11.80
C ASP A 153 20.15 4.89 10.99
N TRP A 154 20.26 5.86 10.09
CA TRP A 154 19.12 6.25 9.25
C TRP A 154 18.66 5.12 8.31
N PHE A 155 19.60 4.33 7.75
CA PHE A 155 19.28 3.18 6.89
C PHE A 155 18.67 2.06 7.74
N ARG A 156 19.20 1.80 8.93
CA ARG A 156 18.64 0.84 9.90
C ARG A 156 17.20 1.18 10.24
N LYS A 157 16.91 2.44 10.60
CA LYS A 157 15.54 2.91 10.90
C LYS A 157 14.61 2.74 9.70
N GLY A 158 15.09 3.04 8.48
CA GLY A 158 14.36 2.77 7.26
C GLY A 158 14.01 1.29 7.12
N MET A 159 14.97 0.40 7.33
CA MET A 159 14.75 -1.04 7.24
C MET A 159 13.85 -1.60 8.34
N GLU A 160 13.96 -1.12 9.58
CA GLU A 160 13.06 -1.48 10.68
C GLU A 160 11.60 -1.15 10.33
N THR A 161 11.37 -0.02 9.69
CA THR A 161 10.03 0.38 9.22
C THR A 161 9.58 -0.48 8.04
N VAL A 162 10.46 -0.79 7.08
CA VAL A 162 10.20 -1.73 5.97
C VAL A 162 9.75 -3.10 6.47
N MET A 163 10.33 -3.58 7.56
CA MET A 163 9.98 -4.88 8.14
C MET A 163 8.55 -4.95 8.68
N LEU A 164 7.87 -3.81 8.85
CA LEU A 164 6.45 -3.71 9.24
C LEU A 164 5.51 -3.59 8.02
N ALA A 165 6.05 -3.40 6.82
CA ALA A 165 5.26 -3.24 5.60
C ALA A 165 4.56 -4.53 5.19
N PRO A 166 3.30 -4.47 4.70
CA PRO A 166 2.65 -5.65 4.15
C PRO A 166 3.24 -6.03 2.79
N THR A 167 3.27 -7.32 2.51
CA THR A 167 3.58 -7.84 1.17
C THR A 167 2.58 -8.94 0.79
N ALA A 168 2.42 -9.19 -0.51
CA ALA A 168 1.55 -10.23 -1.02
C ALA A 168 1.93 -11.57 -0.39
N ILE A 169 0.94 -12.28 0.19
CA ILE A 169 1.10 -13.55 0.93
C ILE A 169 2.25 -13.56 1.96
N ASN A 170 2.64 -12.38 2.44
CA ASN A 170 3.79 -12.17 3.34
C ASN A 170 5.13 -12.69 2.76
N GLN A 171 5.30 -12.62 1.44
CA GLN A 171 6.45 -13.19 0.75
C GLN A 171 7.76 -12.44 0.97
N GLN A 172 7.70 -11.12 1.24
CA GLN A 172 8.86 -10.25 1.48
C GLN A 172 9.96 -10.46 0.41
N GLN A 173 9.57 -10.38 -0.87
CA GLN A 173 10.44 -10.62 -2.03
C GLN A 173 11.00 -9.31 -2.57
N PHE A 174 11.84 -8.68 -1.77
CA PHE A 174 12.56 -7.46 -2.11
C PHE A 174 13.99 -7.49 -1.55
N LEU A 175 14.82 -6.58 -2.01
CA LEU A 175 16.16 -6.35 -1.49
C LEU A 175 16.52 -4.88 -1.58
N PHE A 176 16.88 -4.28 -0.45
CA PHE A 176 17.51 -2.96 -0.38
C PHE A 176 19.02 -3.10 -0.43
N THR A 177 19.69 -2.15 -1.05
CA THR A 177 21.16 -2.10 -1.09
C THR A 177 21.60 -0.66 -0.82
N LEU A 178 22.50 -0.48 0.13
CA LEU A 178 23.24 0.75 0.35
C LEU A 178 24.65 0.53 -0.16
N ALA A 179 25.02 1.21 -1.23
CA ALA A 179 26.36 1.17 -1.82
C ALA A 179 26.78 2.56 -2.26
N ASP A 180 28.04 2.94 -2.03
CA ASP A 180 28.56 4.26 -2.38
C ASP A 180 27.69 5.44 -1.86
N GLY A 181 27.09 5.26 -0.69
CA GLY A 181 26.18 6.23 -0.08
C GLY A 181 24.80 6.35 -0.74
N GLN A 182 24.52 5.53 -1.76
CA GLN A 182 23.25 5.51 -2.48
C GLN A 182 22.40 4.31 -2.08
N VAL A 183 21.08 4.54 -1.95
CA VAL A 183 20.11 3.46 -1.70
C VAL A 183 19.44 3.05 -3.01
N SER A 184 19.43 1.77 -3.24
CA SER A 184 18.62 1.14 -4.27
C SER A 184 17.72 0.07 -3.67
N ALA A 185 16.59 -0.21 -4.32
CA ALA A 185 15.69 -1.28 -3.94
C ALA A 185 15.17 -1.99 -5.18
N ARG A 186 15.10 -3.33 -5.12
CA ARG A 186 14.59 -4.13 -6.24
C ARG A 186 13.64 -5.22 -5.74
N ALA A 187 12.66 -5.54 -6.57
CA ALA A 187 11.82 -6.72 -6.37
C ALA A 187 12.60 -7.99 -6.75
N LYS A 188 12.28 -9.07 -6.06
CA LYS A 188 12.61 -10.44 -6.46
C LYS A 188 11.37 -11.07 -7.10
N LEU A 189 11.51 -12.24 -7.73
CA LEU A 189 10.39 -12.95 -8.34
C LEU A 189 9.31 -13.31 -7.31
N GLY A 190 8.07 -13.01 -7.64
CA GLY A 190 6.91 -13.30 -6.81
C GLY A 190 5.64 -12.59 -7.30
N PRO A 191 4.45 -13.07 -6.93
CA PRO A 191 3.20 -12.42 -7.28
C PRO A 191 3.13 -11.01 -6.68
N CYS A 192 2.71 -10.01 -7.47
CA CYS A 192 2.59 -8.61 -7.05
C CYS A 192 3.88 -7.99 -6.49
N SER A 193 5.05 -8.54 -6.81
CA SER A 193 6.32 -8.11 -6.22
C SER A 193 6.69 -6.66 -6.56
N GLN A 194 6.22 -6.11 -7.67
CA GLN A 194 6.40 -4.69 -8.01
C GLN A 194 5.52 -3.78 -7.14
N ILE A 195 4.29 -4.21 -6.83
CA ILE A 195 3.42 -3.49 -5.87
C ILE A 195 4.08 -3.51 -4.48
N ASP A 196 4.53 -4.70 -4.04
CA ASP A 196 5.25 -4.84 -2.77
C ASP A 196 6.48 -3.93 -2.72
N LEU A 197 7.24 -3.81 -3.83
CA LEU A 197 8.40 -2.92 -3.92
C LEU A 197 8.01 -1.46 -3.68
N GLY A 198 6.93 -0.99 -4.29
CA GLY A 198 6.41 0.37 -4.06
C GLY A 198 6.03 0.58 -2.59
N ILE A 199 5.32 -0.38 -1.98
CA ILE A 199 4.93 -0.31 -0.57
C ILE A 199 6.17 -0.17 0.33
N VAL A 200 7.16 -1.03 0.17
CA VAL A 200 8.35 -1.03 1.03
C VAL A 200 9.23 0.20 0.81
N LYS A 201 9.27 0.77 -0.40
CA LYS A 201 9.96 2.04 -0.69
C LYS A 201 9.35 3.20 0.10
N TYR A 202 8.03 3.31 0.13
CA TYR A 202 7.34 4.34 0.91
C TYR A 202 7.62 4.18 2.42
N TYR A 203 7.55 2.95 2.94
CA TYR A 203 7.88 2.66 4.34
C TYR A 203 9.33 3.01 4.69
N PHE A 204 10.27 2.70 3.79
CA PHE A 204 11.68 3.05 3.98
C PHE A 204 11.87 4.55 4.11
N GLU A 205 11.23 5.35 3.27
CA GLU A 205 11.34 6.82 3.33
C GLU A 205 10.78 7.37 4.63
N LEU A 206 9.66 6.84 5.11
CA LEU A 206 9.12 7.24 6.41
C LEU A 206 10.09 6.95 7.56
N GLY A 207 10.64 5.74 7.61
CA GLY A 207 11.53 5.32 8.69
C GLY A 207 12.91 5.99 8.64
N SER A 208 13.45 6.18 7.44
CA SER A 208 14.77 6.81 7.24
C SER A 208 14.74 8.32 7.34
N GLY A 209 13.57 8.95 7.19
CA GLY A 209 13.41 10.40 7.05
C GLY A 209 13.98 10.97 5.75
N ARG A 210 14.26 10.13 4.75
CA ARG A 210 14.90 10.52 3.47
C ARG A 210 14.01 10.18 2.29
N LYS A 211 13.81 11.13 1.38
CA LYS A 211 13.11 10.95 0.10
C LYS A 211 14.08 10.47 -0.97
N VAL A 212 14.17 9.15 -1.18
CA VAL A 212 15.14 8.52 -2.11
C VAL A 212 14.48 7.74 -3.25
N PHE A 213 13.17 7.48 -3.16
CA PHE A 213 12.43 6.67 -4.13
C PHE A 213 11.19 7.35 -4.69
N SER A 214 10.89 8.60 -4.29
CA SER A 214 9.71 9.30 -4.80
C SER A 214 9.63 9.10 -6.31
N PRO A 215 8.60 8.43 -6.83
CA PRO A 215 8.50 8.18 -8.26
C PRO A 215 8.46 9.54 -8.96
N GLU A 216 9.48 9.84 -9.76
CA GLU A 216 9.47 11.04 -10.58
C GLU A 216 8.24 11.03 -11.48
N LYS A 217 7.65 12.20 -11.68
CA LYS A 217 6.59 12.42 -12.66
C LYS A 217 7.22 12.27 -14.04
N ASN A 218 7.25 11.05 -14.56
CA ASN A 218 7.46 10.85 -15.97
C ASN A 218 6.13 11.17 -16.67
N PHE A 219 6.04 12.41 -17.11
CA PHE A 219 4.97 12.92 -17.97
C PHE A 219 5.31 12.62 -19.42
#